data_6b08699772bd28f28b7cf02a05f7f916
#
_entry.id   6b08699772bd28f28b7cf02a05f7f916
#
_cell.length_a   1.000
_cell.length_b   1.000
_cell.length_c   1.000
_cell.angle_alpha   90.00
_cell.angle_beta   90.00
_cell.angle_gamma   90.00
#
_symmetry.space_group_name_H-M   'P 1'
#
loop_
_entity.id
_entity.type
_entity.pdbx_description
1 polymer ?
#
loop_
_entity_poly.entity_id
_entity_poly.type
_entity_poly.pdbx_seq_one_letter_code
_entity_poly.pdbx_strand_id
1 'polypeptide(L)'
;QLLDPTTDSVTYSDGMTEEVYGFDIPVPALDEEFDVALIGTKGTWYDHKVSVSNPEPKEDDAKSAVDLEDGTYTAEVTLEGGSGRATIESPATITVKDGVATASIVWSSPNYDYMIVDGEKLLPVNTEGNSVFEIPVASFDTALDVIADTVAMSKPHEIEYTLAFDSSTIKTAE
;
A
#
# COMPACT_ATOMS: atom_id res chain seq x y z
N GLN A 1 2.06 -33.08 -5.95
CA GLN A 1 3.04 -32.09 -6.43
C GLN A 1 3.83 -31.57 -5.23
N LEU A 2 5.15 -31.54 -5.33
CA LEU A 2 5.99 -30.90 -4.32
C LEU A 2 6.05 -29.39 -4.62
N LEU A 3 5.81 -28.58 -3.61
CA LEU A 3 5.86 -27.13 -3.71
C LEU A 3 6.99 -26.60 -2.81
N ASP A 4 7.76 -25.68 -3.32
CA ASP A 4 8.80 -25.00 -2.57
C ASP A 4 8.18 -23.79 -1.81
N PRO A 5 8.58 -23.56 -0.55
CA PRO A 5 8.08 -22.43 0.21
C PRO A 5 8.69 -21.11 -0.28
N THR A 6 7.90 -20.04 -0.19
CA THR A 6 8.42 -18.69 -0.11
C THR A 6 8.70 -18.34 1.34
N THR A 7 9.77 -17.61 1.60
CA THR A 7 10.12 -17.17 2.97
C THR A 7 9.85 -15.68 3.11
N ASP A 8 9.25 -15.34 4.23
CA ASP A 8 9.01 -13.97 4.64
C ASP A 8 9.29 -13.82 6.13
N SER A 9 9.39 -12.61 6.64
CA SER A 9 9.59 -12.35 8.06
C SER A 9 8.45 -11.52 8.62
N VAL A 10 7.87 -11.99 9.71
CA VAL A 10 6.81 -11.28 10.42
C VAL A 10 7.35 -10.78 11.75
N THR A 11 7.22 -9.47 11.98
CA THR A 11 7.54 -8.87 13.28
C THR A 11 6.25 -8.67 14.06
N TYR A 12 6.20 -9.29 15.23
CA TYR A 12 5.05 -9.19 16.13
C TYR A 12 5.11 -7.90 16.98
N SER A 13 3.99 -7.56 17.58
CA SER A 13 3.85 -6.37 18.44
C SER A 13 4.73 -6.35 19.68
N ASP A 14 5.29 -7.50 20.07
CA ASP A 14 6.28 -7.67 21.16
C ASP A 14 7.72 -7.43 20.70
N GLY A 15 7.93 -7.12 19.40
CA GLY A 15 9.22 -6.87 18.79
C GLY A 15 9.99 -8.14 18.39
N MET A 16 9.38 -9.32 18.52
CA MET A 16 9.95 -10.56 18.02
C MET A 16 9.73 -10.67 16.52
N THR A 17 10.77 -11.08 15.80
CA THR A 17 10.71 -11.34 14.36
C THR A 17 10.89 -12.84 14.14
N GLU A 18 9.95 -13.45 13.43
CA GLU A 18 10.01 -14.85 13.02
C GLU A 18 10.01 -14.97 11.50
N GLU A 19 10.78 -15.93 11.01
CA GLU A 19 10.74 -16.35 9.61
C GLU A 19 9.53 -17.24 9.38
N VAL A 20 8.67 -16.84 8.44
CA VAL A 20 7.45 -17.58 8.08
C VAL A 20 7.57 -18.16 6.67
N TYR A 21 6.93 -19.28 6.45
CA TYR A 21 6.94 -19.98 5.18
C TYR A 21 5.55 -19.94 4.54
N GLY A 22 5.50 -19.37 3.34
CA GLY A 22 4.30 -19.33 2.52
C GLY A 22 4.33 -20.38 1.42
N PHE A 23 3.16 -20.93 1.07
CA PHE A 23 3.01 -21.86 -0.05
C PHE A 23 1.83 -21.44 -0.92
N ASP A 24 2.08 -21.33 -2.22
CA ASP A 24 1.02 -21.17 -3.20
C ASP A 24 0.51 -22.54 -3.62
N ILE A 25 -0.67 -22.91 -3.14
CA ILE A 25 -1.28 -24.19 -3.43
C ILE A 25 -2.42 -24.06 -4.43
N PRO A 26 -2.46 -24.91 -5.48
CA PRO A 26 -3.61 -24.93 -6.36
C PRO A 26 -4.84 -25.47 -5.62
N VAL A 27 -5.95 -24.75 -5.68
CA VAL A 27 -7.22 -25.16 -5.09
C VAL A 27 -8.04 -25.88 -6.17
N PRO A 28 -8.28 -27.17 -6.06
CA PRO A 28 -8.97 -27.95 -7.10
C PRO A 28 -10.46 -27.64 -7.19
N ALA A 29 -11.09 -27.29 -6.07
CA ALA A 29 -12.50 -26.90 -5.99
C ALA A 29 -12.74 -26.05 -4.74
N LEU A 30 -13.74 -25.17 -4.81
CA LEU A 30 -14.23 -24.41 -3.66
C LEU A 30 -15.23 -25.25 -2.86
N ASP A 31 -15.29 -25.00 -1.55
CA ASP A 31 -16.18 -25.68 -0.61
C ASP A 31 -15.98 -27.22 -0.52
N GLU A 32 -14.88 -27.72 -1.04
CA GLU A 32 -14.46 -29.13 -0.91
C GLU A 32 -13.15 -29.24 -0.15
N GLU A 33 -13.03 -30.29 0.67
CA GLU A 33 -11.79 -30.58 1.38
C GLU A 33 -10.80 -31.27 0.43
N PHE A 34 -9.54 -30.85 0.49
CA PHE A 34 -8.45 -31.52 -0.21
C PHE A 34 -7.26 -31.76 0.74
N ASP A 35 -6.49 -32.79 0.43
CA ASP A 35 -5.39 -33.21 1.28
C ASP A 35 -4.13 -32.39 0.97
N VAL A 36 -3.50 -31.87 2.02
CA VAL A 36 -2.20 -31.18 1.98
C VAL A 36 -1.28 -31.87 2.99
N ALA A 37 -0.09 -32.22 2.54
CA ALA A 37 0.94 -32.77 3.43
C ALA A 37 2.09 -31.78 3.58
N LEU A 38 2.45 -31.50 4.81
CA LEU A 38 3.61 -30.67 5.16
C LEU A 38 4.74 -31.55 5.68
N ILE A 39 5.96 -31.29 5.23
CA ILE A 39 7.16 -31.95 5.77
C ILE A 39 7.84 -31.01 6.76
N GLY A 40 8.00 -31.49 7.99
CA GLY A 40 8.76 -30.77 9.00
C GLY A 40 10.27 -30.90 8.80
N THR A 41 11.03 -30.05 9.48
CA THR A 41 12.51 -30.00 9.42
C THR A 41 13.20 -31.32 9.76
N LYS A 42 12.52 -32.24 10.47
CA LYS A 42 12.98 -33.57 10.80
C LYS A 42 12.63 -34.64 9.75
N GLY A 43 12.05 -34.21 8.60
CA GLY A 43 11.67 -35.13 7.54
C GLY A 43 10.40 -35.94 7.82
N THR A 44 9.60 -35.52 8.80
CA THR A 44 8.31 -36.15 9.11
C THR A 44 7.21 -35.46 8.32
N TRP A 45 6.35 -36.23 7.66
CA TRP A 45 5.17 -35.75 6.96
C TRP A 45 3.99 -35.64 7.92
N TYR A 46 3.27 -34.54 7.77
CA TYR A 46 2.03 -34.23 8.49
C TYR A 46 0.92 -34.03 7.48
N ASP A 47 -0.09 -34.89 7.51
CA ASP A 47 -1.23 -34.80 6.62
C ASP A 47 -2.28 -33.81 7.21
N HIS A 48 -2.74 -32.90 6.40
CA HIS A 48 -3.77 -31.94 6.74
C HIS A 48 -4.87 -31.93 5.70
N LYS A 49 -6.08 -31.63 6.14
CA LYS A 49 -7.21 -31.34 5.26
C LYS A 49 -7.46 -29.85 5.27
N VAL A 50 -7.55 -29.29 4.09
CA VAL A 50 -7.80 -27.85 3.88
C VAL A 50 -9.01 -27.69 2.97
N SER A 51 -9.89 -26.77 3.30
CA SER A 51 -10.97 -26.33 2.43
C SER A 51 -10.91 -24.83 2.28
N VAL A 52 -11.22 -24.34 1.09
CA VAL A 52 -11.35 -22.91 0.80
C VAL A 52 -12.81 -22.62 0.50
N SER A 53 -13.44 -21.80 1.35
CA SER A 53 -14.82 -21.38 1.20
C SER A 53 -14.89 -19.86 1.14
N ASN A 54 -15.89 -19.35 0.43
CA ASN A 54 -16.15 -17.93 0.26
C ASN A 54 -14.89 -17.13 -0.11
N PRO A 55 -14.23 -17.44 -1.24
CA PRO A 55 -13.06 -16.68 -1.64
C PRO A 55 -13.52 -15.24 -1.87
N GLU A 56 -13.03 -14.35 -1.06
CA GLU A 56 -13.07 -12.93 -1.37
C GLU A 56 -11.93 -12.67 -2.35
N PRO A 57 -12.16 -11.89 -3.43
CA PRO A 57 -11.06 -11.45 -4.26
C PRO A 57 -10.06 -10.77 -3.32
N LYS A 58 -8.85 -11.28 -3.28
CA LYS A 58 -7.77 -10.51 -2.70
C LYS A 58 -7.78 -9.20 -3.49
N GLU A 59 -7.88 -8.06 -2.82
CA GLU A 59 -7.91 -6.73 -3.46
C GLU A 59 -6.56 -6.41 -4.14
N ASP A 60 -6.06 -7.36 -4.96
CA ASP A 60 -4.88 -7.22 -5.79
C ASP A 60 -5.23 -6.86 -7.25
N ASP A 61 -6.51 -6.51 -7.53
CA ASP A 61 -6.92 -5.93 -8.81
C ASP A 61 -6.73 -4.39 -8.87
N ALA A 62 -6.14 -3.80 -7.84
CA ALA A 62 -5.60 -2.47 -7.99
C ALA A 62 -4.50 -2.53 -9.06
N LYS A 63 -4.71 -1.81 -10.15
CA LYS A 63 -3.71 -1.70 -11.22
C LYS A 63 -2.40 -1.28 -10.57
N SER A 64 -1.44 -2.20 -10.51
CA SER A 64 -0.16 -1.93 -9.90
C SER A 64 0.48 -0.75 -10.63
N ALA A 65 1.06 0.16 -9.90
CA ALA A 65 1.87 1.23 -10.48
C ALA A 65 3.04 0.69 -11.33
N VAL A 66 3.41 -0.55 -11.10
CA VAL A 66 4.45 -1.29 -11.84
C VAL A 66 4.04 -1.57 -13.30
N ASP A 67 2.74 -1.52 -13.64
CA ASP A 67 2.25 -1.73 -15.01
C ASP A 67 2.35 -0.48 -15.89
N LEU A 68 2.80 0.64 -15.35
CA LEU A 68 3.06 1.86 -16.10
C LEU A 68 4.52 1.90 -16.57
N GLU A 69 4.71 2.38 -17.81
CA GLU A 69 6.07 2.67 -18.32
C GLU A 69 6.68 3.86 -17.58
N ASP A 70 8.01 3.94 -17.60
CA ASP A 70 8.71 5.09 -17.03
C ASP A 70 8.25 6.38 -17.70
N GLY A 71 7.86 7.35 -16.88
CA GLY A 71 7.33 8.62 -17.36
C GLY A 71 6.64 9.43 -16.26
N THR A 72 6.09 10.57 -16.66
CA THR A 72 5.31 11.43 -15.79
C THR A 72 3.84 11.37 -16.20
N TYR A 73 2.98 11.18 -15.22
CA TYR A 73 1.53 11.03 -15.38
C TYR A 73 0.80 11.96 -14.43
N THR A 74 -0.49 12.12 -14.66
CA THR A 74 -1.42 12.73 -13.70
C THR A 74 -2.56 11.76 -13.44
N ALA A 75 -3.05 11.70 -12.20
CA ALA A 75 -4.23 10.93 -11.84
C ALA A 75 -5.05 11.70 -10.81
N GLU A 76 -6.37 11.60 -10.90
CA GLU A 76 -7.22 12.14 -9.86
C GLU A 76 -6.98 11.40 -8.55
N VAL A 77 -6.87 12.16 -7.47
CA VAL A 77 -6.68 11.65 -6.12
C VAL A 77 -7.76 12.19 -5.22
N THR A 78 -8.34 11.29 -4.41
CA THR A 78 -9.34 11.63 -3.40
C THR A 78 -8.70 11.54 -2.02
N LEU A 79 -8.90 12.58 -1.21
CA LEU A 79 -8.50 12.62 0.20
C LEU A 79 -9.74 12.46 1.07
N GLU A 80 -9.69 11.49 1.97
CA GLU A 80 -10.72 11.30 3.00
C GLU A 80 -10.08 11.32 4.39
N GLY A 81 -10.88 11.61 5.41
CA GLY A 81 -10.44 11.61 6.81
C GLY A 81 -10.26 13.01 7.41
N GLY A 82 -9.70 13.03 8.60
CA GLY A 82 -9.52 14.25 9.38
C GLY A 82 -10.83 14.98 9.68
N SER A 83 -10.76 16.31 9.76
CA SER A 83 -11.95 17.17 10.01
C SER A 83 -12.72 17.55 8.74
N GLY A 84 -12.29 17.08 7.57
CA GLY A 84 -12.84 17.45 6.25
C GLY A 84 -12.49 18.88 5.80
N ARG A 85 -11.59 19.57 6.51
CA ARG A 85 -11.14 20.93 6.15
C ARG A 85 -9.86 20.94 5.33
N ALA A 86 -9.05 19.89 5.48
CA ALA A 86 -7.85 19.71 4.69
C ALA A 86 -8.22 19.24 3.29
N THR A 87 -7.55 19.78 2.30
CA THR A 87 -7.67 19.34 0.90
C THR A 87 -6.28 19.20 0.30
N ILE A 88 -6.21 18.47 -0.78
CA ILE A 88 -5.01 18.32 -1.62
C ILE A 88 -5.35 18.74 -3.05
N GLU A 89 -4.34 19.07 -3.84
CA GLU A 89 -4.53 19.31 -5.26
C GLU A 89 -4.82 18.01 -6.00
N SER A 90 -5.80 18.03 -6.89
CA SER A 90 -6.16 16.92 -7.78
C SER A 90 -6.40 17.48 -9.19
N PRO A 91 -5.86 16.85 -10.25
CA PRO A 91 -5.08 15.61 -10.22
C PRO A 91 -3.67 15.78 -9.62
N ALA A 92 -3.15 14.72 -9.01
CA ALA A 92 -1.79 14.67 -8.54
C ALA A 92 -0.83 14.24 -9.66
N THR A 93 0.40 14.76 -9.63
CA THR A 93 1.46 14.32 -10.53
C THR A 93 2.08 13.02 -10.03
N ILE A 94 2.19 12.03 -10.91
CA ILE A 94 2.78 10.73 -10.62
C ILE A 94 3.99 10.53 -11.52
N THR A 95 5.13 10.28 -10.94
CA THR A 95 6.36 9.93 -11.66
C THR A 95 6.64 8.44 -11.51
N VAL A 96 6.74 7.74 -12.63
CA VAL A 96 7.14 6.32 -12.66
C VAL A 96 8.58 6.23 -13.15
N LYS A 97 9.40 5.56 -12.37
CA LYS A 97 10.80 5.30 -12.71
C LYS A 97 11.19 3.92 -12.22
N ASP A 98 11.78 3.12 -13.11
CA ASP A 98 12.23 1.75 -12.81
C ASP A 98 11.12 0.88 -12.18
N GLY A 99 9.87 1.08 -12.60
CA GLY A 99 8.70 0.39 -12.08
C GLY A 99 8.20 0.88 -10.71
N VAL A 100 8.75 1.98 -10.20
CA VAL A 100 8.33 2.62 -8.94
C VAL A 100 7.56 3.90 -9.24
N ALA A 101 6.32 4.00 -8.77
CA ALA A 101 5.52 5.20 -8.87
C ALA A 101 5.63 6.05 -7.60
N THR A 102 5.84 7.34 -7.81
CA THR A 102 5.86 8.37 -6.74
C THR A 102 4.85 9.45 -7.08
N ALA A 103 3.95 9.76 -6.16
CA ALA A 103 2.98 10.83 -6.32
C ALA A 103 3.41 12.09 -5.57
N SER A 104 3.28 13.24 -6.22
CA SER A 104 3.47 14.54 -5.59
C SER A 104 2.13 15.02 -5.03
N ILE A 105 2.02 15.06 -3.71
CA ILE A 105 0.84 15.49 -2.96
C ILE A 105 1.02 16.91 -2.47
N VAL A 106 0.23 17.81 -3.00
CA VAL A 106 0.23 19.25 -2.63
C VAL A 106 -0.94 19.50 -1.68
N TRP A 107 -0.65 19.83 -0.44
CA TRP A 107 -1.67 20.17 0.55
C TRP A 107 -2.21 21.60 0.35
N SER A 108 -3.39 21.87 0.84
CA SER A 108 -3.98 23.24 0.84
C SER A 108 -3.40 24.17 1.92
N SER A 109 -2.38 23.74 2.63
CA SER A 109 -1.76 24.48 3.74
C SER A 109 -0.25 24.26 3.79
N PRO A 110 0.52 25.28 4.20
CA PRO A 110 1.97 25.16 4.43
C PRO A 110 2.33 24.57 5.80
N ASN A 111 1.33 24.16 6.58
CA ASN A 111 1.52 23.79 7.99
C ASN A 111 1.64 22.26 8.22
N TYR A 112 1.80 21.47 7.17
CA TYR A 112 2.11 20.06 7.28
C TYR A 112 3.62 19.87 7.26
N ASP A 113 4.19 19.34 8.33
CA ASP A 113 5.63 19.22 8.51
C ASP A 113 6.16 17.81 8.26
N TYR A 114 5.30 16.79 8.29
CA TYR A 114 5.62 15.46 7.79
C TYR A 114 4.36 14.63 7.47
N MET A 115 4.58 13.58 6.68
CA MET A 115 3.61 12.50 6.46
C MET A 115 4.24 11.16 6.85
N ILE A 116 3.40 10.22 7.25
CA ILE A 116 3.78 8.81 7.44
C ILE A 116 2.98 7.99 6.43
N VAL A 117 3.69 7.27 5.59
CA VAL A 117 3.14 6.38 4.57
C VAL A 117 3.80 5.02 4.73
N ASP A 118 3.03 3.96 4.88
CA ASP A 118 3.54 2.60 5.14
C ASP A 118 4.55 2.52 6.30
N GLY A 119 4.36 3.37 7.32
CA GLY A 119 5.25 3.44 8.48
C GLY A 119 6.54 4.24 8.25
N GLU A 120 6.76 4.76 7.05
CA GLU A 120 7.89 5.62 6.73
C GLU A 120 7.54 7.10 6.90
N LYS A 121 8.37 7.83 7.61
CA LYS A 121 8.22 9.27 7.81
C LYS A 121 8.83 10.04 6.66
N LEU A 122 8.01 10.80 5.95
CA LEU A 122 8.38 11.63 4.81
C LEU A 122 8.31 13.11 5.18
N LEU A 123 9.30 13.88 4.76
CA LEU A 123 9.35 15.32 4.95
C LEU A 123 8.90 16.06 3.69
N PRO A 124 8.41 17.31 3.81
CA PRO A 124 8.07 18.11 2.64
C PRO A 124 9.29 18.31 1.72
N VAL A 125 9.06 18.25 0.43
CA VAL A 125 10.12 18.46 -0.58
C VAL A 125 10.36 19.93 -0.89
N ASN A 126 9.48 20.83 -0.41
CA ASN A 126 9.57 22.28 -0.59
C ASN A 126 9.72 22.99 0.76
N THR A 127 10.24 24.23 0.72
CA THR A 127 10.46 25.09 1.90
C THR A 127 9.57 26.33 1.88
N GLU A 128 8.87 26.58 0.80
CA GLU A 128 8.00 27.76 0.64
C GLU A 128 6.66 27.34 -0.01
N GLY A 129 5.58 28.00 0.37
CA GLY A 129 4.26 27.71 -0.11
C GLY A 129 3.60 26.55 0.61
N ASN A 130 2.54 26.01 0.02
CA ASN A 130 1.83 24.85 0.56
C ASN A 130 2.75 23.63 0.66
N SER A 131 2.57 22.81 1.69
CA SER A 131 3.40 21.64 1.90
C SER A 131 3.23 20.63 0.75
N VAL A 132 4.34 20.19 0.18
CA VAL A 132 4.40 19.20 -0.91
C VAL A 132 5.16 17.97 -0.44
N PHE A 133 4.58 16.80 -0.63
CA PHE A 133 5.20 15.53 -0.29
C PHE A 133 5.28 14.62 -1.52
N GLU A 134 6.39 13.94 -1.68
CA GLU A 134 6.52 12.83 -2.62
C GLU A 134 6.31 11.52 -1.87
N ILE A 135 5.24 10.81 -2.22
CA ILE A 135 4.86 9.56 -1.57
C ILE A 135 4.92 8.38 -2.55
N PRO A 136 5.34 7.20 -2.09
CA PRO A 136 5.28 6.01 -2.92
C PRO A 136 3.83 5.59 -3.14
N VAL A 137 3.49 5.19 -4.37
CA VAL A 137 2.18 4.66 -4.75
C VAL A 137 2.36 3.20 -5.14
N ALA A 138 1.96 2.30 -4.26
CA ALA A 138 2.06 0.87 -4.52
C ALA A 138 0.95 0.36 -5.45
N SER A 139 -0.24 0.99 -5.41
CA SER A 139 -1.40 0.58 -6.20
C SER A 139 -2.35 1.74 -6.45
N PHE A 140 -3.15 1.62 -7.52
CA PHE A 140 -4.27 2.52 -7.83
C PHE A 140 -5.59 1.85 -7.41
N ASP A 141 -6.67 2.65 -7.34
CA ASP A 141 -8.04 2.20 -7.03
C ASP A 141 -8.19 1.54 -5.64
N THR A 142 -7.18 1.72 -4.79
CA THR A 142 -7.16 1.21 -3.42
C THR A 142 -6.87 2.36 -2.46
N ALA A 143 -7.56 2.38 -1.32
CA ALA A 143 -7.31 3.38 -0.29
C ALA A 143 -5.93 3.13 0.35
N LEU A 144 -5.10 4.15 0.34
CA LEU A 144 -3.79 4.18 1.00
C LEU A 144 -3.92 4.96 2.31
N ASP A 145 -3.69 4.30 3.42
CA ASP A 145 -3.71 4.93 4.73
C ASP A 145 -2.44 5.76 4.93
N VAL A 146 -2.61 7.02 5.28
CA VAL A 146 -1.52 7.95 5.54
C VAL A 146 -1.79 8.76 6.80
N ILE A 147 -0.74 9.18 7.48
CA ILE A 147 -0.82 10.12 8.57
C ILE A 147 -0.14 11.41 8.14
N ALA A 148 -0.74 12.56 8.39
CA ALA A 148 -0.12 13.85 8.18
C ALA A 148 -0.13 14.66 9.48
N ASP A 149 1.04 15.13 9.90
CA ASP A 149 1.17 16.02 11.05
C ASP A 149 0.98 17.47 10.64
N THR A 150 0.18 18.19 11.38
CA THR A 150 -0.03 19.61 11.17
C THR A 150 0.37 20.44 12.37
N VAL A 151 1.13 21.48 12.12
CA VAL A 151 1.56 22.49 13.11
C VAL A 151 0.70 23.76 13.08
N ALA A 152 -0.42 23.73 12.37
CA ALA A 152 -1.37 24.86 12.29
C ALA A 152 -2.00 25.22 13.65
N MET A 153 -2.01 24.29 14.59
CA MET A 153 -2.49 24.50 15.95
C MET A 153 -1.30 24.70 16.90
N SER A 154 -1.59 25.13 18.13
CA SER A 154 -0.57 25.36 19.18
C SER A 154 0.25 24.15 19.57
N LYS A 155 -0.13 22.97 19.12
CA LYS A 155 0.60 21.70 19.27
C LYS A 155 0.51 20.93 17.96
N PRO A 156 1.56 20.19 17.57
CA PRO A 156 1.50 19.27 16.43
C PRO A 156 0.40 18.24 16.62
N HIS A 157 -0.30 17.91 15.54
CA HIS A 157 -1.36 16.91 15.51
C HIS A 157 -1.18 15.98 14.32
N GLU A 158 -0.93 14.72 14.61
CA GLU A 158 -1.03 13.64 13.63
C GLU A 158 -2.51 13.35 13.34
N ILE A 159 -2.88 13.40 12.08
CA ILE A 159 -4.24 13.16 11.61
C ILE A 159 -4.20 12.04 10.58
N GLU A 160 -5.06 11.06 10.75
CA GLU A 160 -5.23 9.95 9.82
C GLU A 160 -6.07 10.37 8.61
N TYR A 161 -5.57 10.05 7.43
CA TYR A 161 -6.22 10.26 6.14
C TYR A 161 -6.10 9.01 5.28
N THR A 162 -6.96 8.92 4.28
CA THR A 162 -6.84 7.97 3.19
C THR A 162 -6.73 8.68 1.86
N LEU A 163 -5.84 8.19 1.00
CA LEU A 163 -5.66 8.65 -0.37
C LEU A 163 -6.05 7.52 -1.33
N ALA A 164 -6.84 7.84 -2.32
CA ALA A 164 -7.19 6.91 -3.39
C ALA A 164 -6.91 7.57 -4.74
N PHE A 165 -6.09 6.90 -5.56
CA PHE A 165 -5.74 7.33 -6.90
C PHE A 165 -6.60 6.57 -7.92
N ASP A 166 -7.32 7.30 -8.77
CA ASP A 166 -8.20 6.70 -9.78
C ASP A 166 -7.41 6.36 -11.04
N SER A 167 -7.24 5.05 -11.29
CA SER A 167 -6.51 4.56 -12.46
C SER A 167 -7.16 4.90 -13.79
N SER A 168 -8.48 5.09 -13.81
CA SER A 168 -9.21 5.44 -15.03
C SER A 168 -8.93 6.86 -15.52
N THR A 169 -8.39 7.71 -14.64
CA THR A 169 -8.06 9.12 -14.91
C THR A 169 -6.60 9.34 -15.29
N ILE A 170 -5.78 8.29 -15.25
CA ILE A 170 -4.35 8.39 -15.56
C ILE A 170 -4.14 8.92 -16.97
N LYS A 171 -3.36 10.00 -17.07
CA LYS A 171 -2.95 10.61 -18.33
C LYS A 171 -1.46 10.89 -18.29
N THR A 172 -0.80 10.75 -19.43
CA THR A 172 0.58 11.21 -19.57
C THR A 172 0.63 12.74 -19.39
N ALA A 173 1.50 13.20 -18.49
CA ALA A 173 1.75 14.64 -18.37
C ALA A 173 2.67 15.07 -19.54
N GLU A 174 2.21 16.05 -20.30
CA GLU A 174 3.01 16.66 -21.37
C GLU A 174 3.95 17.75 -20.81
#